data_e00f9e74ddb38e5e6d9d50755390fa0a
#
_entry.id   e00f9e74ddb38e5e6d9d50755390fa0a
#
_cell.length_a   1.000
_cell.length_b   1.000
_cell.length_c   1.000
_cell.angle_alpha   90.00
_cell.angle_beta   90.00
_cell.angle_gamma   90.00
#
_symmetry.space_group_name_H-M   'P 1'
#
loop_
_entity.id
_entity.type
_entity.pdbx_description
1 polymer ?
#
loop_
_entity_poly.entity_id
_entity_poly.type
_entity_poly.pdbx_seq_one_letter_code
_entity_poly.pdbx_strand_id
1 'polypeptide(L)'
;VNGGXQVAGKVGDTVTIDQAAGEARICAINLIAQLKAACGGDLSRVVQVVKLGGFVACTADFTDQPEVMNGASNLMVEVFGDAGRHARFAVGTNALPRGTCVEVEGIFQIS
;
A
#
# COMPACT_ATOMS: atom_id res chain seq x y z
N VAL A 1 3.18 10.06 8.75
CA VAL A 1 3.69 9.19 7.72
C VAL A 1 4.93 9.77 7.12
N ASN A 2 5.94 8.98 7.06
CA ASN A 2 7.19 9.39 6.48
C ASN A 2 7.10 9.40 4.98
N GLY A 3 7.77 10.31 4.36
CA GLY A 3 8.00 10.29 2.95
C GLY A 3 6.88 10.81 2.09
N GLY A 4 5.86 11.37 2.64
CA GLY A 4 4.88 11.92 1.76
C GLY A 4 3.77 12.69 2.42
N UNK A 5 3.21 13.40 1.72
CA UNK A 5 2.22 14.07 2.17
C UNK A 5 1.14 13.16 2.12
N GLN A 6 0.50 13.35 2.91
CA GLN A 6 -0.70 12.54 2.91
C GLN A 6 -1.81 13.25 2.17
N VAL A 7 -2.50 12.52 1.38
CA VAL A 7 -3.71 13.01 0.72
C VAL A 7 -4.90 12.65 1.60
N ALA A 8 -5.60 13.67 2.06
CA ALA A 8 -6.79 13.49 2.88
C ALA A 8 -8.04 13.50 2.02
N GLY A 9 -9.05 12.80 2.47
CA GLY A 9 -10.34 12.77 1.78
C GLY A 9 -10.70 11.38 1.31
N LYS A 10 -11.78 11.31 0.58
CA LYS A 10 -12.32 10.02 0.11
C LYS A 10 -12.22 9.91 -1.39
N VAL A 11 -11.80 8.74 -1.84
CA VAL A 11 -11.79 8.44 -3.27
C VAL A 11 -13.24 8.36 -3.75
N GLY A 12 -13.50 8.99 -4.87
CA GLY A 12 -14.85 9.13 -5.39
C GLY A 12 -15.50 10.45 -5.01
N ASP A 13 -14.89 11.17 -4.08
CA ASP A 13 -15.33 12.51 -3.69
C ASP A 13 -14.24 13.51 -4.06
N THR A 14 -13.33 13.82 -3.13
CA THR A 14 -12.30 14.83 -3.39
C THR A 14 -10.98 14.24 -3.86
N VAL A 15 -10.81 12.92 -3.80
CA VAL A 15 -9.56 12.24 -4.15
C VAL A 15 -9.78 11.39 -5.38
N THR A 16 -8.88 11.51 -6.35
CA THR A 16 -8.94 10.69 -7.56
C THR A 16 -8.26 9.33 -7.34
N ILE A 17 -8.55 8.38 -8.22
CA ILE A 17 -7.87 7.08 -8.18
C ILE A 17 -6.36 7.27 -8.30
N ASP A 18 -5.91 8.13 -9.21
CA ASP A 18 -4.47 8.33 -9.40
C ASP A 18 -3.81 8.91 -8.16
N GLN A 19 -4.47 9.86 -7.49
CA GLN A 19 -3.93 10.41 -6.25
C GLN A 19 -3.81 9.32 -5.19
N ALA A 20 -4.85 8.52 -5.04
CA ALA A 20 -4.85 7.47 -4.02
C ALA A 20 -3.84 6.37 -4.34
N ALA A 21 -3.68 6.02 -5.61
CA ALA A 21 -2.68 5.02 -5.99
C ALA A 21 -1.27 5.54 -5.70
N GLY A 22 -1.03 6.83 -5.91
CA GLY A 22 0.25 7.44 -5.54
C GLY A 22 0.50 7.36 -4.05
N GLU A 23 -0.54 7.55 -3.24
CA GLU A 23 -0.41 7.43 -1.80
C GLU A 23 -0.20 5.98 -1.38
N ALA A 24 -0.83 5.03 -2.07
CA ALA A 24 -0.60 3.61 -1.79
C ALA A 24 0.85 3.25 -2.08
N ARG A 25 1.41 3.81 -3.14
CA ARG A 25 2.82 3.58 -3.46
C ARG A 25 3.73 4.13 -2.36
N ILE A 26 3.42 5.31 -1.83
CA ILE A 26 4.19 5.89 -0.73
C ILE A 26 4.08 4.99 0.51
N CYS A 27 2.90 4.47 0.80
CA CYS A 27 2.74 3.52 1.92
C CYS A 27 3.63 2.30 1.72
N ALA A 28 3.70 1.79 0.50
CA ALA A 28 4.53 0.62 0.21
C ALA A 28 6.02 0.95 0.36
N ILE A 29 6.43 2.16 -0.05
CA ILE A 29 7.81 2.59 0.14
C ILE A 29 8.14 2.59 1.64
N ASN A 30 7.22 3.10 2.46
CA ASN A 30 7.43 3.12 3.91
C ASN A 30 7.50 1.72 4.50
N LEU A 31 6.65 0.80 4.00
CA LEU A 31 6.71 -0.61 4.44
C LEU A 31 8.06 -1.22 4.10
N ILE A 32 8.56 -0.95 2.90
CA ILE A 32 9.84 -1.51 2.48
C ILE A 32 10.98 -0.95 3.34
N ALA A 33 10.89 0.33 3.72
CA ALA A 33 11.90 0.91 4.60
C ALA A 33 11.92 0.22 5.96
N GLN A 34 10.74 -0.07 6.52
CA GLN A 34 10.64 -0.79 7.79
C GLN A 34 11.15 -2.22 7.63
N LEU A 35 10.83 -2.85 6.51
CA LEU A 35 11.26 -4.20 6.22
C LEU A 35 12.79 -4.25 6.11
N LYS A 36 13.39 -3.27 5.47
CA LYS A 36 14.85 -3.20 5.35
C LYS A 36 15.48 -3.13 6.74
N ALA A 37 14.91 -2.32 7.64
CA ALA A 37 15.41 -2.24 9.00
C ALA A 37 15.29 -3.58 9.71
N ALA A 38 14.17 -4.29 9.51
CA ALA A 38 13.99 -5.62 10.13
C ALA A 38 14.99 -6.64 9.59
N CYS A 39 15.49 -6.42 8.38
CA CYS A 39 16.48 -7.30 7.75
C CYS A 39 17.92 -6.87 8.03
N GLY A 40 18.11 -5.96 8.96
CA GLY A 40 19.46 -5.47 9.27
C GLY A 40 20.07 -4.67 8.14
N GLY A 41 19.27 -4.08 7.31
CA GLY A 41 19.71 -3.27 6.19
C GLY A 41 19.86 -4.03 4.88
N ASP A 42 19.55 -5.31 4.86
CA ASP A 42 19.81 -6.16 3.69
C ASP A 42 18.50 -6.75 3.15
N LEU A 43 17.94 -6.09 2.14
CA LEU A 43 16.67 -6.53 1.55
C LEU A 43 16.81 -7.88 0.80
N SER A 44 18.03 -8.35 0.53
CA SER A 44 18.17 -9.67 -0.08
C SER A 44 17.70 -10.79 0.85
N ARG A 45 17.49 -10.47 2.13
CA ARG A 45 16.92 -11.44 3.07
C ARG A 45 15.41 -11.64 2.92
N VAL A 46 14.75 -10.83 2.11
CA VAL A 46 13.31 -11.01 1.88
C VAL A 46 13.13 -12.23 0.97
N VAL A 47 12.41 -13.21 1.48
CA VAL A 47 12.14 -14.45 0.74
C VAL A 47 10.88 -14.28 -0.11
N GLN A 48 9.88 -13.64 0.45
CA GLN A 48 8.59 -13.53 -0.23
C GLN A 48 7.77 -12.41 0.40
N VAL A 49 7.13 -11.60 -0.45
CA VAL A 49 6.03 -10.76 -0.01
C VAL A 49 4.81 -11.67 0.03
N VAL A 50 4.30 -11.94 1.22
CA VAL A 50 3.27 -12.96 1.38
C VAL A 50 1.91 -12.39 1.08
N LYS A 51 1.62 -11.21 1.62
CA LYS A 51 0.28 -10.63 1.51
C LYS A 51 0.35 -9.14 1.71
N LEU A 52 -0.44 -8.40 0.93
CA LEU A 52 -0.72 -6.98 1.19
C LEU A 52 -2.21 -6.82 1.46
N GLY A 53 -2.53 -5.94 2.37
CA GLY A 53 -3.91 -5.56 2.59
C GLY A 53 -4.06 -4.07 2.47
N GLY A 54 -5.13 -3.64 1.83
CA GLY A 54 -5.37 -2.23 1.64
C GLY A 54 -6.77 -1.81 2.01
N PHE A 55 -6.85 -0.69 2.74
CA PHE A 55 -8.11 -0.04 3.07
C PHE A 55 -8.13 1.30 2.36
N VAL A 56 -9.19 1.55 1.59
CA VAL A 56 -9.34 2.78 0.84
C VAL A 56 -10.52 3.54 1.41
N ALA A 57 -10.28 4.76 1.90
CA ALA A 57 -11.39 5.61 2.33
C ALA A 57 -12.09 6.09 1.08
N CYS A 58 -13.35 5.74 0.93
CA CYS A 58 -14.03 5.99 -0.33
C CYS A 58 -15.52 6.18 -0.11
N THR A 59 -16.16 6.72 -1.16
CA THR A 59 -17.61 6.85 -1.14
C THR A 59 -18.26 5.47 -1.20
N ALA A 60 -19.52 5.40 -0.82
CA ALA A 60 -20.22 4.12 -0.72
C ALA A 60 -20.35 3.42 -2.07
N ASP A 61 -20.35 4.17 -3.16
CA ASP A 61 -20.52 3.59 -4.48
C ASP A 61 -19.21 3.35 -5.23
N PHE A 62 -18.07 3.66 -4.61
CA PHE A 62 -16.77 3.45 -5.25
C PHE A 62 -16.39 1.97 -5.14
N THR A 63 -16.02 1.37 -6.25
CA THR A 63 -15.71 -0.07 -6.27
C THR A 63 -14.35 -0.39 -6.92
N ASP A 64 -13.53 0.61 -7.20
CA ASP A 64 -12.24 0.39 -7.85
C ASP A 64 -11.08 0.39 -6.85
N GLN A 65 -11.30 -0.12 -5.63
CA GLN A 65 -10.23 -0.23 -4.65
C GLN A 65 -9.01 -0.99 -5.18
N PRO A 66 -9.16 -2.04 -5.98
CA PRO A 66 -7.97 -2.70 -6.54
C PRO A 66 -7.11 -1.78 -7.38
N GLU A 67 -7.70 -0.83 -8.11
CA GLU A 67 -6.91 0.12 -8.89
C GLU A 67 -6.02 0.96 -7.99
N VAL A 68 -6.55 1.37 -6.85
CA VAL A 68 -5.79 2.14 -5.88
C VAL A 68 -4.64 1.30 -5.34
N MET A 69 -4.93 0.06 -4.95
CA MET A 69 -3.92 -0.80 -4.35
C MET A 69 -2.84 -1.23 -5.34
N ASN A 70 -3.10 -1.12 -6.64
CA ASN A 70 -2.06 -1.40 -7.63
C ASN A 70 -0.85 -0.50 -7.43
N GLY A 71 -1.03 0.70 -6.88
CA GLY A 71 0.12 1.55 -6.56
C GLY A 71 1.11 0.88 -5.62
N ALA A 72 0.61 0.16 -4.64
CA ALA A 72 1.46 -0.57 -3.70
C ALA A 72 1.95 -1.88 -4.29
N SER A 73 1.05 -2.64 -4.91
CA SER A 73 1.38 -3.97 -5.40
C SER A 73 2.43 -3.92 -6.51
N ASN A 74 2.30 -2.95 -7.41
CA ASN A 74 3.27 -2.84 -8.51
C ASN A 74 4.66 -2.53 -7.98
N LEU A 75 4.75 -1.72 -6.93
CA LEU A 75 6.05 -1.42 -6.35
C LEU A 75 6.70 -2.68 -5.79
N MET A 76 5.93 -3.55 -5.14
CA MET A 76 6.50 -4.78 -4.59
C MET A 76 7.13 -5.64 -5.67
N VAL A 77 6.47 -5.73 -6.82
CA VAL A 77 7.03 -6.52 -7.94
C VAL A 77 8.24 -5.81 -8.54
N GLU A 78 8.20 -4.47 -8.64
CA GLU A 78 9.35 -3.71 -9.14
C GLU A 78 10.59 -3.95 -8.28
N VAL A 79 10.41 -4.01 -6.96
CA VAL A 79 11.54 -4.12 -6.03
C VAL A 79 12.00 -5.56 -5.89
N PHE A 80 11.08 -6.51 -5.77
CA PHE A 80 11.41 -7.87 -5.39
C PHE A 80 11.24 -8.89 -6.52
N GLY A 81 10.78 -8.48 -7.69
CA GLY A 81 10.55 -9.42 -8.79
C GLY A 81 9.52 -10.47 -8.42
N ASP A 82 9.79 -11.72 -8.74
CA ASP A 82 8.85 -12.79 -8.45
C ASP A 82 8.55 -12.92 -6.96
N ALA A 83 9.52 -12.62 -6.10
CA ALA A 83 9.26 -12.65 -4.65
C ALA A 83 8.29 -11.56 -4.22
N GLY A 84 8.04 -10.59 -5.06
CA GLY A 84 7.07 -9.52 -4.78
C GLY A 84 5.64 -9.89 -5.12
N ARG A 85 5.39 -11.01 -5.78
CA ARG A 85 4.04 -11.42 -6.11
C ARG A 85 3.37 -11.99 -4.87
N HIS A 86 2.19 -11.48 -4.56
CA HIS A 86 1.62 -11.64 -3.23
C HIS A 86 0.12 -11.83 -3.33
N ALA A 87 -0.46 -12.42 -2.28
CA ALA A 87 -1.91 -12.39 -2.08
C ALA A 87 -2.32 -11.00 -1.62
N ARG A 88 -3.56 -10.63 -1.86
CA ARG A 88 -3.98 -9.26 -1.59
C ARG A 88 -5.46 -9.16 -1.28
N PHE A 89 -5.82 -8.24 -0.39
CA PHE A 89 -7.17 -7.71 -0.38
C PHE A 89 -7.12 -6.19 -0.58
N ALA A 90 -8.21 -5.64 -1.12
CA ALA A 90 -8.38 -4.21 -1.30
C ALA A 90 -9.84 -3.91 -1.07
N VAL A 91 -10.15 -3.23 0.02
CA VAL A 91 -11.53 -2.99 0.42
C VAL A 91 -11.72 -1.53 0.78
N GLY A 92 -12.97 -1.11 0.83
CA GLY A 92 -13.31 0.26 1.17
C GLY A 92 -13.65 0.40 2.63
N THR A 93 -13.50 1.62 3.12
CA THR A 93 -13.94 1.99 4.45
C THR A 93 -14.45 3.42 4.41
N ASN A 94 -15.29 3.78 5.36
CA ASN A 94 -15.82 5.14 5.36
C ASN A 94 -14.90 6.14 6.04
N ALA A 95 -13.89 5.70 6.77
CA ALA A 95 -12.95 6.62 7.42
C ALA A 95 -11.67 5.89 7.77
N LEU A 96 -10.57 6.62 7.72
CA LEU A 96 -9.26 6.13 8.18
C LEU A 96 -8.69 7.17 9.12
N PRO A 97 -7.74 6.77 9.97
CA PRO A 97 -7.16 7.72 10.92
C PRO A 97 -6.62 8.97 10.22
N ARG A 98 -6.90 10.10 10.80
CA ARG A 98 -6.45 11.42 10.31
C ARG A 98 -6.99 11.76 8.94
N GLY A 99 -8.03 11.04 8.48
CA GLY A 99 -8.64 11.33 7.19
C GLY A 99 -7.81 10.91 5.99
N THR A 100 -6.78 10.10 6.18
CA THR A 100 -5.98 9.66 5.04
C THR A 100 -6.82 8.84 4.08
N CYS A 101 -6.46 8.83 2.81
CA CYS A 101 -7.29 8.18 1.80
C CYS A 101 -6.98 6.69 1.65
N VAL A 102 -5.84 6.21 2.14
CA VAL A 102 -5.48 4.80 1.97
C VAL A 102 -4.57 4.36 3.11
N GLU A 103 -4.68 3.08 3.46
CA GLU A 103 -3.84 2.46 4.47
C GLU A 103 -3.43 1.09 3.95
N VAL A 104 -2.14 0.77 4.01
CA VAL A 104 -1.61 -0.48 3.46
C VAL A 104 -0.86 -1.22 4.55
N GLU A 105 -1.10 -2.52 4.62
CA GLU A 105 -0.34 -3.39 5.53
C GLU A 105 0.27 -4.54 4.74
N GLY A 106 1.29 -5.17 5.30
CA GLY A 106 1.92 -6.28 4.61
C GLY A 106 2.47 -7.32 5.56
N ILE A 107 2.55 -8.54 5.03
CA ILE A 107 3.18 -9.67 5.71
C ILE A 107 4.30 -10.15 4.81
N PHE A 108 5.49 -10.30 5.37
CA PHE A 108 6.69 -10.61 4.61
C PHE A 108 7.42 -11.76 5.28
N GLN A 109 7.98 -12.65 4.47
CA GLN A 109 8.84 -13.72 4.97
C GLN A 109 10.28 -13.31 4.77
N ILE A 110 11.05 -13.39 5.82
CA ILE A 110 12.50 -13.08 5.74
C ILE A 110 13.31 -14.27 6.24
N SER A 111 14.54 -14.36 5.77
CA SER A 111 15.43 -15.43 6.20
C SER A 111 16.21 -15.04 7.46
#